data_3ce913df75f924ada4a91ddc65acd777
#
_entry.id   3ce913df75f924ada4a91ddc65acd777
#
_cell.length_a   1.000
_cell.length_b   1.000
_cell.length_c   1.000
_cell.angle_alpha   90.00
_cell.angle_beta   90.00
_cell.angle_gamma   90.00
#
_symmetry.space_group_name_H-M   'P 1'
#
loop_
_entity.id
_entity.type
_entity.pdbx_description
1 polymer ?
#
loop_
_entity_poly.entity_id
_entity_poly.type
_entity_poly.pdbx_seq_one_letter_code
_entity_poly.pdbx_strand_id
1 'polypeptide(L)'
;MKAIQIGFFDEENRYKKLTELGDPLEKLNSVMNWEIFRDELTRVCQKEDYSKGGRPPIDVIVKFKASVLKRIYNLSYDQTEYQINDRLSFMRFLGIGLNDKVIDAKTIWDFENTLANAEMGEKLFCMFDAVLESEGLITHKGTIVDATFVEAPKQRNSRDENKTIKNGEIPEEWQKPENAHKLAQKDTDARWTKKNNEVHYGYKDHVKCDADSKLITNYAVTDAALHDSNRCIDFLDEKDEALYADSAYSGASIEEQLPENCENCICEKGYRGHPLTEEQKENNGKKSKVRCRIEHIFGFMTGAMHGITIRNIGITRAWFNIGLTNLIYNFCRYEFLKRKSTC
;
A
#
# COMPACT_ATOMS: atom_id res chain seq x y z
N MET A 1 0.08 -45.24 -19.86
CA MET A 1 0.73 -44.15 -19.11
C MET A 1 1.74 -44.77 -18.16
N LYS A 2 2.99 -44.34 -18.15
CA LYS A 2 3.93 -44.73 -17.10
C LYS A 2 3.48 -44.06 -15.81
N ALA A 3 3.33 -44.87 -14.73
CA ALA A 3 3.07 -44.33 -13.39
C ALA A 3 4.18 -43.31 -13.05
N ILE A 4 3.80 -42.11 -12.67
CA ILE A 4 4.74 -41.10 -12.18
C ILE A 4 5.21 -41.61 -10.82
N GLN A 5 6.46 -42.05 -10.74
CA GLN A 5 7.08 -42.43 -9.48
C GLN A 5 7.59 -41.15 -8.81
N ILE A 6 7.01 -40.79 -7.69
CA ILE A 6 7.44 -39.64 -6.90
C ILE A 6 8.77 -40.02 -6.22
N GLY A 7 9.81 -39.28 -6.55
CA GLY A 7 11.14 -39.45 -5.95
C GLY A 7 11.23 -38.75 -4.59
N PHE A 8 12.05 -39.27 -3.70
CA PHE A 8 12.25 -38.74 -2.33
C PHE A 8 12.80 -37.30 -2.32
N PHE A 9 13.54 -36.89 -3.37
CA PHE A 9 14.15 -35.55 -3.50
C PHE A 9 13.43 -34.64 -4.50
N ASP A 10 12.24 -34.99 -4.96
CA ASP A 10 11.55 -34.23 -6.02
C ASP A 10 11.21 -32.80 -5.58
N GLU A 11 10.82 -32.62 -4.31
CA GLU A 11 10.51 -31.30 -3.75
C GLU A 11 11.78 -30.43 -3.67
N GLU A 12 12.87 -30.95 -3.13
CA GLU A 12 14.16 -30.23 -3.04
C GLU A 12 14.68 -29.84 -4.42
N ASN A 13 14.62 -30.77 -5.39
CA ASN A 13 15.00 -30.51 -6.77
C ASN A 13 14.15 -29.39 -7.42
N ARG A 14 12.85 -29.35 -7.09
CA ARG A 14 11.96 -28.28 -7.54
C ARG A 14 12.32 -26.93 -6.92
N TYR A 15 12.57 -26.87 -5.61
CA TYR A 15 13.01 -25.64 -4.95
C TYR A 15 14.34 -25.15 -5.50
N LYS A 16 15.32 -26.05 -5.71
CA LYS A 16 16.59 -25.71 -6.34
C LYS A 16 16.39 -25.10 -7.74
N LYS A 17 15.50 -25.69 -8.53
CA LYS A 17 15.17 -25.17 -9.85
C LYS A 17 14.53 -23.78 -9.80
N LEU A 18 13.64 -23.51 -8.84
CA LEU A 18 13.05 -22.19 -8.64
C LEU A 18 14.11 -21.15 -8.26
N THR A 19 15.07 -21.51 -7.39
CA THR A 19 16.21 -20.66 -7.02
C THR A 19 17.07 -20.33 -8.24
N GLU A 20 17.40 -21.33 -9.07
CA GLU A 20 18.16 -21.13 -10.33
C GLU A 20 17.44 -20.20 -11.32
N LEU A 21 16.10 -20.22 -11.35
CA LEU A 21 15.28 -19.33 -12.16
C LEU A 21 15.13 -17.93 -11.55
N GLY A 22 15.60 -17.72 -10.32
CA GLY A 22 15.62 -16.42 -9.65
C GLY A 22 14.31 -16.04 -9.00
N ASP A 23 13.72 -16.94 -8.20
CA ASP A 23 12.45 -16.71 -7.47
C ASP A 23 12.48 -15.38 -6.68
N PRO A 24 11.62 -14.41 -7.02
CA PRO A 24 11.60 -13.11 -6.35
C PRO A 24 11.15 -13.18 -4.89
N LEU A 25 10.31 -14.16 -4.54
CA LEU A 25 9.83 -14.33 -3.15
C LEU A 25 10.94 -14.89 -2.25
N GLU A 26 11.80 -15.75 -2.78
CA GLU A 26 12.98 -16.23 -2.05
C GLU A 26 13.95 -15.07 -1.77
N LYS A 27 14.20 -14.20 -2.76
CA LYS A 27 15.05 -13.02 -2.60
C LYS A 27 14.48 -12.07 -1.54
N LEU A 28 13.18 -11.79 -1.60
CA LEU A 28 12.51 -10.98 -0.60
C LEU A 28 12.64 -11.60 0.79
N ASN A 29 12.39 -12.90 0.90
CA ASN A 29 12.43 -13.61 2.19
C ASN A 29 13.85 -13.67 2.78
N SER A 30 14.91 -13.64 1.94
CA SER A 30 16.29 -13.68 2.40
C SER A 30 16.79 -12.37 3.01
N VAL A 31 16.19 -11.23 2.67
CA VAL A 31 16.58 -9.91 3.19
C VAL A 31 15.66 -9.40 4.30
N MET A 32 14.40 -9.88 4.34
CA MET A 32 13.40 -9.42 5.28
C MET A 32 13.51 -10.13 6.63
N ASN A 33 13.67 -9.36 7.70
CA ASN A 33 13.47 -9.85 9.06
C ASN A 33 11.97 -9.71 9.44
N TRP A 34 11.19 -10.75 9.17
CA TRP A 34 9.75 -10.75 9.46
C TRP A 34 9.42 -10.69 10.95
N GLU A 35 10.37 -11.12 11.81
CA GLU A 35 10.17 -11.19 13.25
C GLU A 35 9.99 -9.81 13.91
N ILE A 36 10.43 -8.74 13.26
CA ILE A 36 10.19 -7.39 13.79
C ILE A 36 8.70 -7.09 13.99
N PHE A 37 7.82 -7.71 13.22
CA PHE A 37 6.37 -7.51 13.30
C PHE A 37 5.67 -8.42 14.32
N ARG A 38 6.36 -9.48 14.81
CA ARG A 38 5.73 -10.56 15.58
C ARG A 38 5.00 -10.09 16.82
N ASP A 39 5.66 -9.29 17.65
CA ASP A 39 5.12 -8.91 18.96
C ASP A 39 3.82 -8.09 18.78
N GLU A 40 3.81 -7.12 17.89
CA GLU A 40 2.64 -6.29 17.63
C GLU A 40 1.51 -7.09 16.97
N LEU A 41 1.82 -7.93 15.99
CA LEU A 41 0.83 -8.80 15.36
C LEU A 41 0.24 -9.79 16.37
N THR A 42 1.05 -10.36 17.25
CA THR A 42 0.58 -11.26 18.30
C THR A 42 -0.32 -10.54 19.28
N ARG A 43 0.09 -9.34 19.74
CA ARG A 43 -0.69 -8.53 20.68
C ARG A 43 -2.10 -8.23 20.17
N VAL A 44 -2.24 -7.91 18.90
CA VAL A 44 -3.52 -7.54 18.26
C VAL A 44 -4.37 -8.78 17.93
N CYS A 45 -3.73 -9.89 17.55
CA CYS A 45 -4.42 -11.09 17.10
C CYS A 45 -4.63 -12.13 18.23
N GLN A 46 -4.11 -11.86 19.43
CA GLN A 46 -4.25 -12.77 20.56
C GLN A 46 -5.70 -12.80 21.04
N LYS A 47 -6.25 -14.00 21.20
CA LYS A 47 -7.55 -14.18 21.86
C LYS A 47 -7.38 -14.11 23.38
N GLU A 48 -8.30 -13.46 24.05
CA GLU A 48 -8.27 -13.31 25.51
C GLU A 48 -8.43 -14.63 26.27
N ASP A 49 -9.05 -15.65 25.66
CA ASP A 49 -9.36 -16.92 26.33
C ASP A 49 -9.02 -18.14 25.46
N TYR A 50 -8.01 -18.88 25.90
CA TYR A 50 -7.62 -20.20 25.36
C TYR A 50 -8.10 -21.36 26.24
N SER A 51 -8.84 -21.10 27.31
CA SER A 51 -9.24 -22.11 28.32
C SER A 51 -10.13 -23.23 27.76
N LYS A 52 -10.83 -22.93 26.63
CA LYS A 52 -11.74 -23.92 26.00
C LYS A 52 -11.04 -24.92 25.09
N GLY A 53 -9.71 -24.90 25.03
CA GLY A 53 -8.95 -25.75 24.13
C GLY A 53 -9.20 -25.35 22.65
N GLY A 54 -8.79 -26.17 21.75
CA GLY A 54 -8.99 -25.98 20.31
C GLY A 54 -7.72 -26.23 19.51
N ARG A 55 -7.84 -26.09 18.19
CA ARG A 55 -6.69 -26.23 17.30
C ARG A 55 -5.71 -25.09 17.52
N PRO A 56 -4.38 -25.36 17.57
CA PRO A 56 -3.38 -24.30 17.61
C PRO A 56 -3.60 -23.28 16.50
N PRO A 57 -3.51 -21.98 16.81
CA PRO A 57 -3.66 -20.93 15.79
C PRO A 57 -2.51 -21.01 14.78
N ILE A 58 -2.78 -20.65 13.52
CA ILE A 58 -1.74 -20.46 12.52
C ILE A 58 -0.85 -19.29 12.99
N ASP A 59 0.45 -19.44 12.84
CA ASP A 59 1.44 -18.43 13.20
C ASP A 59 1.10 -17.07 12.59
N VAL A 60 1.27 -15.99 13.35
CA VAL A 60 0.91 -14.63 12.91
C VAL A 60 1.78 -14.14 11.75
N ILE A 61 3.06 -14.58 11.68
CA ILE A 61 3.95 -14.24 10.57
C ILE A 61 3.50 -14.96 9.29
N VAL A 62 3.03 -16.20 9.38
CA VAL A 62 2.45 -16.92 8.23
C VAL A 62 1.21 -16.20 7.71
N LYS A 63 0.31 -15.72 8.60
CA LYS A 63 -0.86 -14.92 8.22
C LYS A 63 -0.44 -13.61 7.55
N PHE A 64 0.54 -12.92 8.12
CA PHE A 64 1.05 -11.67 7.57
C PHE A 64 1.68 -11.87 6.19
N LYS A 65 2.54 -12.87 6.03
CA LYS A 65 3.11 -13.25 4.73
C LYS A 65 2.04 -13.64 3.71
N ALA A 66 0.95 -14.31 4.11
CA ALA A 66 -0.18 -14.58 3.22
C ALA A 66 -0.86 -13.29 2.72
N SER A 67 -1.03 -12.31 3.61
CA SER A 67 -1.52 -10.96 3.23
C SER A 67 -0.54 -10.24 2.30
N VAL A 68 0.77 -10.40 2.51
CA VAL A 68 1.81 -9.87 1.60
C VAL A 68 1.68 -10.50 0.22
N LEU A 69 1.56 -11.83 0.12
CA LEU A 69 1.34 -12.52 -1.17
C LEU A 69 0.07 -12.03 -1.86
N LYS A 70 -1.04 -11.96 -1.12
CA LYS A 70 -2.30 -11.44 -1.64
C LYS A 70 -2.13 -10.06 -2.27
N ARG A 71 -1.37 -9.19 -1.62
CA ARG A 71 -1.18 -7.80 -2.09
C ARG A 71 -0.20 -7.69 -3.24
N ILE A 72 0.96 -8.38 -3.19
CA ILE A 72 1.93 -8.39 -4.29
C ILE A 72 1.29 -8.83 -5.61
N TYR A 73 0.45 -9.86 -5.57
CA TYR A 73 -0.17 -10.44 -6.76
C TYR A 73 -1.61 -9.97 -7.00
N ASN A 74 -2.08 -8.99 -6.23
CA ASN A 74 -3.43 -8.41 -6.30
C ASN A 74 -4.55 -9.47 -6.35
N LEU A 75 -4.45 -10.50 -5.50
CA LEU A 75 -5.38 -11.62 -5.45
C LEU A 75 -6.61 -11.32 -4.57
N SER A 76 -7.73 -12.02 -4.82
CA SER A 76 -8.81 -12.14 -3.85
C SER A 76 -8.40 -13.11 -2.73
N TYR A 77 -9.19 -13.19 -1.65
CA TYR A 77 -8.93 -14.13 -0.55
C TYR A 77 -8.97 -15.58 -1.04
N ASP A 78 -9.98 -15.95 -1.82
CA ASP A 78 -10.11 -17.30 -2.40
C ASP A 78 -8.99 -17.61 -3.38
N GLN A 79 -8.60 -16.66 -4.22
CA GLN A 79 -7.45 -16.81 -5.11
C GLN A 79 -6.14 -16.96 -4.33
N THR A 80 -6.00 -16.30 -3.18
CA THR A 80 -4.79 -16.43 -2.35
C THR A 80 -4.70 -17.83 -1.78
N GLU A 81 -5.77 -18.37 -1.19
CA GLU A 81 -5.84 -19.74 -0.73
C GLU A 81 -5.51 -20.74 -1.85
N TYR A 82 -6.16 -20.59 -3.02
CA TYR A 82 -5.91 -21.44 -4.18
C TYR A 82 -4.43 -21.39 -4.62
N GLN A 83 -3.86 -20.18 -4.77
CA GLN A 83 -2.50 -20.00 -5.25
C GLN A 83 -1.44 -20.50 -4.24
N ILE A 84 -1.71 -20.44 -2.94
CA ILE A 84 -0.84 -21.03 -1.93
C ILE A 84 -0.82 -22.56 -2.06
N ASN A 85 -1.96 -23.20 -2.36
CA ASN A 85 -2.03 -24.64 -2.61
C ASN A 85 -1.36 -25.05 -3.92
N ASP A 86 -1.36 -24.19 -4.94
CA ASP A 86 -0.89 -24.51 -6.30
C ASP A 86 0.60 -24.22 -6.52
N ARG A 87 1.15 -23.20 -5.83
CA ARG A 87 2.50 -22.67 -6.09
C ARG A 87 3.51 -23.03 -5.00
N LEU A 88 4.49 -23.82 -5.35
CA LEU A 88 5.64 -24.16 -4.49
C LEU A 88 6.38 -22.91 -3.98
N SER A 89 6.52 -21.86 -4.83
CA SER A 89 7.16 -20.61 -4.41
C SER A 89 6.40 -19.90 -3.27
N PHE A 90 5.06 -19.97 -3.28
CA PHE A 90 4.22 -19.41 -2.23
C PHE A 90 4.36 -20.22 -0.92
N MET A 91 4.32 -21.55 -1.03
CA MET A 91 4.52 -22.43 0.14
C MET A 91 5.90 -22.20 0.77
N ARG A 92 6.94 -22.14 -0.05
CA ARG A 92 8.32 -21.83 0.42
C ARG A 92 8.40 -20.46 1.09
N PHE A 93 7.76 -19.44 0.52
CA PHE A 93 7.74 -18.10 1.11
C PHE A 93 7.06 -18.07 2.47
N LEU A 94 5.98 -18.84 2.64
CA LEU A 94 5.28 -18.99 3.91
C LEU A 94 6.02 -19.89 4.91
N GLY A 95 6.96 -20.73 4.47
CA GLY A 95 7.65 -21.72 5.29
C GLY A 95 6.77 -22.91 5.63
N ILE A 96 5.84 -23.30 4.74
CA ILE A 96 4.96 -24.47 4.90
C ILE A 96 5.34 -25.56 3.90
N GLY A 97 5.26 -26.82 4.34
CA GLY A 97 5.52 -28.00 3.51
C GLY A 97 4.27 -28.48 2.76
N LEU A 98 4.46 -29.42 1.83
CA LEU A 98 3.38 -29.97 0.99
C LEU A 98 2.25 -30.64 1.78
N ASN A 99 2.56 -31.17 2.98
CA ASN A 99 1.58 -31.87 3.83
C ASN A 99 0.97 -30.94 4.91
N ASP A 100 1.45 -29.71 5.00
CA ASP A 100 0.94 -28.76 5.97
C ASP A 100 -0.44 -28.23 5.55
N LYS A 101 -1.25 -27.89 6.52
CA LYS A 101 -2.52 -27.25 6.21
C LYS A 101 -2.28 -25.84 5.73
N VAL A 102 -2.76 -25.53 4.54
CA VAL A 102 -2.78 -24.18 3.98
C VAL A 102 -3.76 -23.30 4.74
N ILE A 103 -3.41 -22.02 4.88
CA ILE A 103 -4.29 -20.99 5.44
C ILE A 103 -5.49 -20.76 4.51
N ASP A 104 -6.70 -20.78 5.05
CA ASP A 104 -7.93 -20.56 4.30
C ASP A 104 -8.25 -19.07 4.10
N ALA A 105 -9.08 -18.78 3.09
CA ALA A 105 -9.49 -17.44 2.69
C ALA A 105 -10.12 -16.65 3.85
N LYS A 106 -10.96 -17.31 4.66
CA LYS A 106 -11.62 -16.67 5.80
C LYS A 106 -10.62 -16.28 6.88
N THR A 107 -9.63 -17.12 7.16
CA THR A 107 -8.57 -16.81 8.15
C THR A 107 -7.74 -15.60 7.72
N ILE A 108 -7.43 -15.46 6.41
CA ILE A 108 -6.72 -14.29 5.89
C ILE A 108 -7.62 -13.04 6.02
N TRP A 109 -8.90 -13.15 5.69
CA TRP A 109 -9.85 -12.05 5.81
C TRP A 109 -10.03 -11.59 7.26
N ASP A 110 -10.24 -12.54 8.19
CA ASP A 110 -10.39 -12.25 9.63
C ASP A 110 -9.14 -11.55 10.18
N PHE A 111 -7.95 -12.02 9.77
CA PHE A 111 -6.67 -11.42 10.16
C PHE A 111 -6.55 -9.97 9.67
N GLU A 112 -6.74 -9.72 8.37
CA GLU A 112 -6.67 -8.36 7.81
C GLU A 112 -7.73 -7.43 8.40
N ASN A 113 -8.95 -7.93 8.65
CA ASN A 113 -10.00 -7.15 9.26
C ASN A 113 -9.67 -6.79 10.73
N THR A 114 -9.05 -7.71 11.46
CA THR A 114 -8.55 -7.44 12.83
C THR A 114 -7.49 -6.35 12.82
N LEU A 115 -6.51 -6.43 11.91
CA LEU A 115 -5.47 -5.41 11.77
C LEU A 115 -6.02 -4.05 11.33
N ALA A 116 -6.98 -4.03 10.41
CA ALA A 116 -7.62 -2.81 9.94
C ALA A 116 -8.39 -2.10 11.09
N ASN A 117 -9.19 -2.86 11.86
CA ASN A 117 -9.94 -2.32 12.99
C ASN A 117 -9.04 -1.84 14.16
N ALA A 118 -7.83 -2.38 14.25
CA ALA A 118 -6.81 -1.96 15.23
C ALA A 118 -5.84 -0.90 14.67
N GLU A 119 -6.12 -0.33 13.48
CA GLU A 119 -5.33 0.72 12.81
C GLU A 119 -3.85 0.35 12.64
N MET A 120 -3.58 -0.96 12.46
CA MET A 120 -2.22 -1.48 12.42
C MET A 120 -1.43 -1.11 11.16
N GLY A 121 -2.10 -0.62 10.10
CA GLY A 121 -1.43 -0.29 8.83
C GLY A 121 -0.29 0.69 9.00
N GLU A 122 -0.56 1.81 9.65
CA GLU A 122 0.45 2.86 9.93
C GLU A 122 1.53 2.35 10.88
N LYS A 123 1.16 1.62 11.93
CA LYS A 123 2.13 1.09 12.89
C LYS A 123 3.13 0.14 12.24
N LEU A 124 2.65 -0.81 11.42
CA LEU A 124 3.52 -1.74 10.69
C LEU A 124 4.43 -0.99 9.71
N PHE A 125 3.91 0.06 9.09
CA PHE A 125 4.68 0.91 8.19
C PHE A 125 5.81 1.62 8.95
N CYS A 126 5.51 2.31 10.07
CA CYS A 126 6.49 3.00 10.90
C CYS A 126 7.56 2.05 11.48
N MET A 127 7.18 0.82 11.84
CA MET A 127 8.15 -0.18 12.32
C MET A 127 9.19 -0.52 11.23
N PHE A 128 8.79 -0.62 9.99
CA PHE A 128 9.73 -0.88 8.89
C PHE A 128 10.49 0.36 8.48
N ASP A 129 9.86 1.53 8.50
CA ASP A 129 10.50 2.82 8.25
C ASP A 129 11.67 3.06 9.22
N ALA A 130 11.50 2.74 10.49
CA ALA A 130 12.57 2.78 11.48
C ALA A 130 13.78 1.88 11.13
N VAL A 131 13.53 0.73 10.50
CA VAL A 131 14.61 -0.13 9.98
C VAL A 131 15.35 0.57 8.83
N LEU A 132 14.59 1.14 7.88
CA LEU A 132 15.16 1.85 6.72
C LEU A 132 16.00 3.06 7.15
N GLU A 133 15.52 3.81 8.13
CA GLU A 133 16.26 4.92 8.75
C GLU A 133 17.54 4.44 9.44
N SER A 134 17.44 3.39 10.26
CA SER A 134 18.62 2.85 11.00
C SER A 134 19.72 2.34 10.09
N GLU A 135 19.36 1.90 8.89
CA GLU A 135 20.31 1.45 7.85
C GLU A 135 20.80 2.58 6.93
N GLY A 136 20.35 3.82 7.14
CA GLY A 136 20.75 5.00 6.37
C GLY A 136 20.27 4.95 4.90
N LEU A 137 19.17 4.26 4.63
CA LEU A 137 18.61 4.14 3.28
C LEU A 137 17.71 5.33 2.91
N ILE A 138 17.25 6.10 3.88
CA ILE A 138 16.51 7.34 3.70
C ILE A 138 17.50 8.49 3.83
N THR A 139 17.61 9.31 2.78
CA THR A 139 18.67 10.33 2.68
C THR A 139 18.22 11.71 3.17
N HIS A 140 16.93 12.00 3.15
CA HIS A 140 16.30 13.30 3.41
C HIS A 140 16.78 14.49 2.53
N LYS A 141 17.70 14.24 1.59
CA LYS A 141 18.23 15.26 0.66
C LYS A 141 17.21 15.82 -0.31
N GLY A 142 16.14 15.11 -0.51
CA GLY A 142 15.04 15.52 -1.34
C GLY A 142 13.82 14.65 -1.07
N THR A 143 12.71 15.31 -0.82
CA THR A 143 11.43 14.66 -0.55
C THR A 143 10.47 14.95 -1.70
N ILE A 144 9.76 13.94 -2.19
CA ILE A 144 8.75 14.09 -3.23
C ILE A 144 7.39 13.75 -2.64
N VAL A 145 6.40 14.63 -2.89
CA VAL A 145 5.01 14.40 -2.51
C VAL A 145 4.13 14.38 -3.76
N ASP A 146 3.31 13.36 -3.88
CA ASP A 146 2.30 13.24 -4.95
C ASP A 146 1.17 12.31 -4.50
N ALA A 147 0.08 12.23 -5.27
CA ALA A 147 -1.06 11.40 -4.98
C ALA A 147 -1.51 10.60 -6.19
N THR A 148 -1.92 9.35 -5.94
CA THR A 148 -2.50 8.48 -6.95
C THR A 148 -3.92 8.06 -6.57
N PHE A 149 -4.77 7.80 -7.58
CA PHE A 149 -6.11 7.27 -7.35
C PHE A 149 -6.06 5.77 -7.08
N VAL A 150 -6.88 5.37 -6.10
CA VAL A 150 -7.11 3.97 -5.75
C VAL A 150 -8.57 3.65 -6.00
N GLU A 151 -8.82 2.84 -7.00
CA GLU A 151 -10.19 2.53 -7.41
C GLU A 151 -10.87 1.56 -6.44
N ALA A 152 -12.12 1.90 -6.09
CA ALA A 152 -13.06 1.02 -5.41
C ALA A 152 -14.14 0.50 -6.38
N PRO A 153 -14.82 -0.60 -6.06
CA PRO A 153 -15.91 -1.11 -6.89
C PRO A 153 -17.00 -0.07 -7.09
N LYS A 154 -17.25 0.32 -8.34
CA LYS A 154 -18.26 1.33 -8.68
C LYS A 154 -19.64 0.87 -8.25
N GLN A 155 -20.32 1.72 -7.49
CA GLN A 155 -21.63 1.42 -6.95
C GLN A 155 -22.74 2.08 -7.77
N ARG A 156 -23.86 1.38 -7.89
CA ARG A 156 -25.08 1.92 -8.51
C ARG A 156 -25.90 2.63 -7.44
N ASN A 157 -25.76 3.95 -7.36
CA ASN A 157 -26.53 4.83 -6.50
C ASN A 157 -27.32 5.81 -7.36
N SER A 158 -28.46 6.28 -6.86
CA SER A 158 -29.19 7.40 -7.45
C SER A 158 -28.40 8.71 -7.30
N ARG A 159 -28.83 9.75 -8.02
CA ARG A 159 -28.22 11.08 -7.86
C ARG A 159 -28.41 11.67 -6.48
N ASP A 160 -29.57 11.45 -5.89
CA ASP A 160 -29.92 11.96 -4.56
C ASP A 160 -29.13 11.19 -3.48
N GLU A 161 -29.03 9.86 -3.58
CA GLU A 161 -28.18 9.06 -2.70
C GLU A 161 -26.71 9.55 -2.76
N ASN A 162 -26.16 9.77 -3.97
CA ASN A 162 -24.80 10.28 -4.10
C ASN A 162 -24.64 11.69 -3.54
N LYS A 163 -25.66 12.54 -3.61
CA LYS A 163 -25.64 13.89 -3.02
C LYS A 163 -25.62 13.82 -1.49
N THR A 164 -26.43 12.95 -0.89
CA THR A 164 -26.45 12.70 0.56
C THR A 164 -25.10 12.20 1.05
N ILE A 165 -24.54 11.17 0.37
CA ILE A 165 -23.22 10.62 0.69
C ILE A 165 -22.12 11.69 0.57
N LYS A 166 -22.19 12.57 -0.45
CA LYS A 166 -21.23 13.67 -0.62
C LYS A 166 -21.24 14.64 0.57
N ASN A 167 -22.37 14.84 1.21
CA ASN A 167 -22.50 15.67 2.39
C ASN A 167 -22.04 14.96 3.70
N GLY A 168 -21.55 13.71 3.61
CA GLY A 168 -21.14 12.93 4.78
C GLY A 168 -22.30 12.21 5.49
N GLU A 169 -23.47 12.16 4.88
CA GLU A 169 -24.68 11.56 5.46
C GLU A 169 -24.98 10.21 4.78
N ILE A 170 -25.67 9.33 5.52
CA ILE A 170 -26.16 8.07 4.99
C ILE A 170 -27.62 8.26 4.57
N PRO A 171 -28.02 7.87 3.33
CA PRO A 171 -29.40 7.96 2.90
C PRO A 171 -30.37 7.28 3.89
N GLU A 172 -31.42 7.96 4.29
CA GLU A 172 -32.40 7.47 5.30
C GLU A 172 -32.96 6.09 4.94
N GLU A 173 -33.23 5.87 3.66
CA GLU A 173 -33.74 4.58 3.17
C GLU A 173 -32.79 3.41 3.47
N TRP A 174 -31.47 3.65 3.47
CA TRP A 174 -30.46 2.62 3.78
C TRP A 174 -30.35 2.31 5.27
N GLN A 175 -30.78 3.24 6.12
CA GLN A 175 -30.73 3.09 7.58
C GLN A 175 -31.89 2.27 8.13
N LYS A 176 -32.92 1.99 7.32
CA LYS A 176 -34.04 1.15 7.72
C LYS A 176 -33.58 -0.28 8.02
N PRO A 177 -34.11 -0.94 9.09
CA PRO A 177 -33.71 -2.32 9.44
C PRO A 177 -33.84 -3.32 8.28
N GLU A 178 -34.86 -3.19 7.45
CA GLU A 178 -35.08 -4.01 6.26
C GLU A 178 -33.98 -3.87 5.20
N ASN A 179 -33.29 -2.73 5.19
CA ASN A 179 -32.22 -2.40 4.23
C ASN A 179 -30.80 -2.56 4.82
N ALA A 180 -30.65 -3.15 6.00
CA ALA A 180 -29.35 -3.36 6.65
C ALA A 180 -28.37 -4.13 5.73
N HIS A 181 -28.89 -5.10 4.96
CA HIS A 181 -28.09 -5.85 3.97
C HIS A 181 -27.61 -4.98 2.81
N LYS A 182 -28.41 -3.98 2.39
CA LYS A 182 -28.04 -3.01 1.36
C LYS A 182 -26.93 -2.08 1.88
N LEU A 183 -27.10 -1.54 3.09
CA LEU A 183 -26.12 -0.67 3.73
C LEU A 183 -24.77 -1.37 3.91
N ALA A 184 -24.79 -2.64 4.33
CA ALA A 184 -23.57 -3.44 4.50
C ALA A 184 -22.76 -3.65 3.21
N GLN A 185 -23.37 -3.44 2.03
CA GLN A 185 -22.74 -3.56 0.72
C GLN A 185 -22.41 -2.21 0.09
N LYS A 186 -22.69 -1.10 0.79
CA LYS A 186 -22.44 0.26 0.29
C LYS A 186 -21.20 0.87 0.93
N ASP A 187 -20.34 1.40 0.09
CA ASP A 187 -19.22 2.23 0.54
C ASP A 187 -19.69 3.68 0.64
N THR A 188 -19.83 4.17 1.87
CA THR A 188 -20.25 5.54 2.15
C THR A 188 -19.09 6.52 2.25
N ASP A 189 -17.85 6.03 2.18
CA ASP A 189 -16.64 6.83 2.31
C ASP A 189 -16.00 7.13 0.95
N ALA A 190 -16.09 6.19 0.01
CA ALA A 190 -15.59 6.38 -1.35
C ALA A 190 -16.32 7.52 -2.08
N ARG A 191 -15.60 8.30 -2.87
CA ARG A 191 -16.14 9.47 -3.59
C ARG A 191 -15.85 9.41 -5.08
N TRP A 192 -16.72 10.06 -5.84
CA TRP A 192 -16.51 10.34 -7.24
C TRP A 192 -15.71 11.63 -7.41
N THR A 193 -14.74 11.59 -8.31
CA THR A 193 -13.99 12.79 -8.74
C THR A 193 -13.71 12.73 -10.23
N LYS A 194 -13.36 13.89 -10.81
CA LYS A 194 -12.96 13.99 -12.20
C LYS A 194 -11.62 14.72 -12.29
N LYS A 195 -10.63 14.09 -12.90
CA LYS A 195 -9.31 14.69 -13.19
C LYS A 195 -8.96 14.40 -14.66
N ASN A 196 -8.51 15.40 -15.39
CA ASN A 196 -8.10 15.29 -16.81
C ASN A 196 -9.13 14.59 -17.73
N ASN A 197 -10.42 14.88 -17.55
CA ASN A 197 -11.54 14.25 -18.24
C ASN A 197 -11.80 12.77 -17.90
N GLU A 198 -11.02 12.16 -17.02
CA GLU A 198 -11.28 10.82 -16.48
C GLU A 198 -12.07 10.89 -15.18
N VAL A 199 -12.95 9.92 -14.98
CA VAL A 199 -13.81 9.83 -13.81
C VAL A 199 -13.32 8.69 -12.94
N HIS A 200 -12.96 9.01 -11.68
CA HIS A 200 -12.48 8.08 -10.68
C HIS A 200 -13.52 7.90 -9.57
N TYR A 201 -13.60 6.70 -9.01
CA TYR A 201 -14.42 6.40 -7.84
C TYR A 201 -13.62 5.58 -6.85
N GLY A 202 -13.45 6.07 -5.64
CA GLY A 202 -12.73 5.39 -4.57
C GLY A 202 -12.02 6.35 -3.65
N TYR A 203 -10.72 6.15 -3.53
CA TYR A 203 -9.83 6.79 -2.58
C TYR A 203 -8.61 7.40 -3.28
N LYS A 204 -7.79 8.13 -2.54
CA LYS A 204 -6.45 8.55 -2.94
C LYS A 204 -5.42 8.04 -1.95
N ASP A 205 -4.29 7.65 -2.49
CA ASP A 205 -3.07 7.39 -1.76
C ASP A 205 -2.14 8.59 -1.96
N HIS A 206 -1.96 9.37 -0.91
CA HIS A 206 -1.00 10.47 -0.87
C HIS A 206 0.30 9.91 -0.32
N VAL A 207 1.37 10.05 -1.06
CA VAL A 207 2.67 9.45 -0.77
C VAL A 207 3.74 10.52 -0.63
N LYS A 208 4.51 10.43 0.46
CA LYS A 208 5.80 11.08 0.62
C LYS A 208 6.90 10.05 0.38
N CYS A 209 7.89 10.36 -0.44
CA CYS A 209 9.03 9.46 -0.65
C CYS A 209 10.36 10.20 -0.69
N ASP A 210 11.42 9.51 -0.30
CA ASP A 210 12.80 9.95 -0.50
C ASP A 210 13.16 9.92 -1.99
N ALA A 211 13.71 11.02 -2.50
CA ALA A 211 13.98 11.18 -3.92
C ALA A 211 15.08 10.25 -4.43
N ASP A 212 16.05 9.89 -3.62
CA ASP A 212 17.20 9.09 -4.04
C ASP A 212 16.94 7.60 -3.92
N SER A 213 16.51 7.16 -2.76
CA SER A 213 16.19 5.75 -2.52
C SER A 213 14.87 5.33 -3.17
N LYS A 214 13.93 6.25 -3.40
CA LYS A 214 12.54 6.00 -3.81
C LYS A 214 11.79 5.13 -2.80
N LEU A 215 12.16 5.19 -1.54
CA LEU A 215 11.42 4.60 -0.44
C LEU A 215 10.29 5.54 -0.02
N ILE A 216 9.12 4.99 0.24
CA ILE A 216 8.01 5.75 0.82
C ILE A 216 8.32 5.96 2.30
N THR A 217 8.32 7.21 2.75
CA THR A 217 8.62 7.58 4.13
C THR A 217 7.36 7.97 4.92
N ASN A 218 6.29 8.36 4.22
CA ASN A 218 5.00 8.63 4.84
C ASN A 218 3.88 8.47 3.80
N TYR A 219 2.65 8.23 4.26
CA TYR A 219 1.47 8.18 3.39
C TYR A 219 0.21 8.61 4.14
N ALA A 220 -0.80 9.05 3.40
CA ALA A 220 -2.14 9.30 3.92
C ALA A 220 -3.19 8.85 2.91
N VAL A 221 -4.31 8.35 3.42
CA VAL A 221 -5.43 7.89 2.60
C VAL A 221 -6.62 8.82 2.78
N THR A 222 -7.21 9.24 1.67
CA THR A 222 -8.41 10.08 1.69
C THR A 222 -9.44 9.57 0.69
N ASP A 223 -10.63 10.10 0.74
CA ASP A 223 -11.56 9.93 -0.38
C ASP A 223 -11.02 10.60 -1.66
N ALA A 224 -11.47 10.13 -2.82
CA ALA A 224 -10.95 10.62 -4.10
C ALA A 224 -11.27 12.08 -4.42
N ALA A 225 -12.21 12.72 -3.73
CA ALA A 225 -12.62 14.09 -4.00
C ALA A 225 -11.78 15.13 -3.24
N LEU A 226 -11.05 14.75 -2.20
CA LEU A 226 -10.19 15.67 -1.46
C LEU A 226 -9.07 16.20 -2.36
N HIS A 227 -8.76 17.49 -2.24
CA HIS A 227 -7.68 18.11 -3.02
C HIS A 227 -6.31 17.67 -2.50
N ASP A 228 -5.37 17.40 -3.41
CA ASP A 228 -4.06 16.82 -3.09
C ASP A 228 -3.24 17.70 -2.12
N SER A 229 -3.29 19.03 -2.27
CA SER A 229 -2.56 19.97 -1.43
C SER A 229 -2.93 19.96 0.05
N ASN A 230 -4.15 19.51 0.40
CA ASN A 230 -4.62 19.51 1.79
C ASN A 230 -3.85 18.56 2.70
N ARG A 231 -3.12 17.59 2.14
CA ARG A 231 -2.32 16.62 2.90
C ARG A 231 -0.81 16.84 2.81
N CYS A 232 -0.36 17.77 1.98
CA CYS A 232 1.07 18.06 1.86
C CYS A 232 1.69 18.54 3.18
N ILE A 233 0.95 19.34 3.92
CA ILE A 233 1.41 19.91 5.20
C ILE A 233 1.67 18.81 6.23
N ASP A 234 0.82 17.76 6.26
CA ASP A 234 0.95 16.64 7.18
C ASP A 234 2.24 15.82 6.94
N PHE A 235 2.89 16.02 5.79
CA PHE A 235 4.10 15.31 5.39
C PHE A 235 5.40 16.06 5.63
N LEU A 236 5.34 17.34 6.04
CA LEU A 236 6.54 18.13 6.28
C LEU A 236 7.30 17.58 7.49
N ASP A 237 8.62 17.42 7.31
CA ASP A 237 9.55 16.96 8.34
C ASP A 237 10.74 17.92 8.41
N GLU A 238 11.19 18.25 9.62
CA GLU A 238 12.34 19.11 9.84
C GLU A 238 13.65 18.56 9.29
N LYS A 239 13.70 17.25 9.02
CA LYS A 239 14.86 16.58 8.42
C LYS A 239 14.95 16.77 6.91
N ASP A 240 13.85 17.12 6.23
CA ASP A 240 13.83 17.23 4.79
C ASP A 240 14.58 18.45 4.29
N GLU A 241 15.58 18.26 3.43
CA GLU A 241 16.41 19.35 2.89
C GLU A 241 15.74 20.03 1.68
N ALA A 242 14.88 19.36 0.92
CA ALA A 242 14.15 19.90 -0.22
C ALA A 242 12.81 19.20 -0.46
N LEU A 243 11.76 19.96 -0.80
CA LEU A 243 10.43 19.46 -1.13
C LEU A 243 10.11 19.62 -2.61
N TYR A 244 9.88 18.51 -3.31
CA TYR A 244 9.44 18.46 -4.70
C TYR A 244 7.98 18.05 -4.79
N ALA A 245 7.17 18.85 -5.45
CA ALA A 245 5.77 18.53 -5.74
C ALA A 245 5.32 19.20 -7.05
N ASP A 246 4.14 18.82 -7.55
CA ASP A 246 3.58 19.50 -8.71
C ASP A 246 3.01 20.89 -8.38
N SER A 247 2.62 21.64 -9.37
CA SER A 247 2.08 22.99 -9.19
C SER A 247 0.70 23.04 -8.50
N ALA A 248 0.03 21.90 -8.28
CA ALA A 248 -1.20 21.84 -7.51
C ALA A 248 -0.94 21.98 -5.99
N TYR A 249 0.30 21.76 -5.57
CA TYR A 249 0.76 21.94 -4.19
C TYR A 249 1.31 23.35 -3.93
N SER A 250 1.37 24.24 -4.93
CA SER A 250 1.80 25.61 -4.72
C SER A 250 0.73 26.41 -3.97
N GLY A 251 1.13 27.15 -2.93
CA GLY A 251 0.25 28.03 -2.15
C GLY A 251 0.91 28.59 -0.91
N ALA A 252 0.51 29.78 -0.49
CA ALA A 252 1.07 30.49 0.65
C ALA A 252 1.03 29.64 1.94
N SER A 253 -0.02 28.85 2.14
CA SER A 253 -0.14 28.00 3.34
C SER A 253 0.91 26.90 3.44
N ILE A 254 1.45 26.42 2.31
CA ILE A 254 2.51 25.41 2.29
C ILE A 254 3.86 26.13 2.45
N GLU A 255 4.05 27.26 1.76
CA GLU A 255 5.28 28.05 1.85
C GLU A 255 5.55 28.57 3.26
N GLU A 256 4.51 28.98 3.99
CA GLU A 256 4.62 29.46 5.38
C GLU A 256 4.92 28.35 6.39
N GLN A 257 4.64 27.09 6.06
CA GLN A 257 4.82 25.95 6.95
C GLN A 257 6.02 25.06 6.57
N LEU A 258 6.74 25.39 5.50
CA LEU A 258 7.98 24.72 5.16
C LEU A 258 9.02 24.94 6.27
N PRO A 259 9.74 23.88 6.71
CA PRO A 259 10.86 24.02 7.61
C PRO A 259 11.91 25.02 7.08
N GLU A 260 12.52 25.82 7.94
CA GLU A 260 13.49 26.86 7.56
C GLU A 260 14.66 26.34 6.70
N ASN A 261 15.04 25.09 6.90
CA ASN A 261 16.14 24.43 6.18
C ASN A 261 15.67 23.66 4.93
N CYS A 262 14.37 23.66 4.61
CA CYS A 262 13.81 22.92 3.48
C CYS A 262 13.66 23.81 2.25
N GLU A 263 14.40 23.51 1.18
CA GLU A 263 14.29 24.21 -0.10
C GLU A 263 12.94 23.94 -0.76
N ASN A 264 12.24 25.02 -1.14
CA ASN A 264 10.98 24.91 -1.90
C ASN A 264 11.25 24.59 -3.38
N CYS A 265 11.13 23.31 -3.72
CA CYS A 265 11.26 22.81 -5.09
C CYS A 265 9.90 22.48 -5.74
N ILE A 266 8.78 23.03 -5.24
CA ILE A 266 7.46 22.89 -5.87
C ILE A 266 7.47 23.58 -7.24
N CYS A 267 6.83 22.96 -8.24
CA CYS A 267 6.70 23.54 -9.57
C CYS A 267 5.83 24.80 -9.54
N GLU A 268 6.28 25.85 -10.21
CA GLU A 268 5.54 27.10 -10.32
C GLU A 268 4.36 26.96 -11.31
N LYS A 269 3.27 27.69 -11.04
CA LYS A 269 2.05 27.67 -11.85
C LYS A 269 1.84 29.00 -12.56
N GLY A 270 1.65 28.93 -13.87
CA GLY A 270 1.19 30.08 -14.64
C GLY A 270 -0.32 30.32 -14.47
N TYR A 271 -0.74 31.57 -14.52
CA TYR A 271 -2.14 31.99 -14.45
C TYR A 271 -2.59 32.67 -15.71
N ARG A 272 -3.91 32.83 -15.87
CA ARG A 272 -4.48 33.57 -17.00
C ARG A 272 -3.97 35.01 -16.98
N GLY A 273 -3.26 35.43 -18.05
CA GLY A 273 -2.62 36.73 -18.15
C GLY A 273 -1.19 36.81 -17.58
N HIS A 274 -0.74 35.81 -16.90
CA HIS A 274 0.62 35.70 -16.35
C HIS A 274 1.19 34.29 -16.66
N PRO A 275 1.59 34.02 -17.91
CA PRO A 275 2.23 32.76 -18.27
C PRO A 275 3.59 32.66 -17.62
N LEU A 276 4.08 31.44 -17.43
CA LEU A 276 5.44 31.23 -16.94
C LEU A 276 6.48 31.83 -17.86
N THR A 277 7.50 32.48 -17.28
CA THR A 277 8.68 32.93 -18.01
C THR A 277 9.52 31.75 -18.51
N GLU A 278 10.44 32.01 -19.45
CA GLU A 278 11.33 30.90 -19.91
C GLU A 278 12.23 30.38 -18.80
N GLU A 279 12.69 31.23 -17.88
CA GLU A 279 13.47 30.84 -16.71
C GLU A 279 12.65 29.94 -15.78
N GLN A 280 11.39 30.31 -15.49
CA GLN A 280 10.48 29.47 -14.68
C GLN A 280 10.19 28.12 -15.33
N LYS A 281 10.04 28.07 -16.66
CA LYS A 281 9.86 26.81 -17.41
C LYS A 281 11.10 25.93 -17.32
N GLU A 282 12.29 26.51 -17.45
CA GLU A 282 13.55 25.78 -17.30
C GLU A 282 13.70 25.21 -15.88
N ASN A 283 13.44 26.03 -14.87
CA ASN A 283 13.49 25.62 -13.44
C ASN A 283 12.45 24.51 -13.15
N ASN A 284 11.22 24.66 -13.63
CA ASN A 284 10.22 23.61 -13.53
C ASN A 284 10.68 22.32 -14.23
N GLY A 285 11.39 22.42 -15.34
CA GLY A 285 11.99 21.26 -16.02
C GLY A 285 13.03 20.54 -15.15
N LYS A 286 13.84 21.28 -14.37
CA LYS A 286 14.81 20.70 -13.42
C LYS A 286 14.08 20.02 -12.24
N LYS A 287 13.10 20.70 -11.64
CA LYS A 287 12.26 20.18 -10.55
C LYS A 287 11.51 18.93 -10.96
N SER A 288 10.90 18.93 -12.14
CA SER A 288 10.15 17.80 -12.70
C SER A 288 11.02 16.54 -12.92
N LYS A 289 12.31 16.68 -13.26
CA LYS A 289 13.24 15.55 -13.41
C LYS A 289 13.45 14.78 -12.08
N VAL A 290 13.36 15.47 -10.95
CA VAL A 290 13.41 14.83 -9.64
C VAL A 290 12.03 14.28 -9.29
N ARG A 291 10.97 15.10 -9.44
CA ARG A 291 9.60 14.72 -9.11
C ARG A 291 9.14 13.45 -9.82
N CYS A 292 9.47 13.27 -11.11
CA CYS A 292 9.05 12.09 -11.86
C CYS A 292 9.55 10.75 -11.27
N ARG A 293 10.46 10.78 -10.29
CA ARG A 293 10.90 9.57 -9.60
C ARG A 293 9.77 8.89 -8.82
N ILE A 294 8.76 9.64 -8.35
CA ILE A 294 7.57 9.06 -7.69
C ILE A 294 6.70 8.26 -8.68
N GLU A 295 6.71 8.64 -9.96
CA GLU A 295 5.99 7.90 -11.00
C GLU A 295 6.50 6.45 -11.15
N HIS A 296 7.78 6.20 -10.81
CA HIS A 296 8.31 4.83 -10.75
C HIS A 296 7.71 4.01 -9.60
N ILE A 297 7.33 4.67 -8.48
CA ILE A 297 6.67 4.03 -7.34
C ILE A 297 5.27 3.58 -7.80
N PHE A 298 4.49 4.51 -8.31
CA PHE A 298 3.14 4.22 -8.81
C PHE A 298 3.16 3.24 -9.99
N GLY A 299 4.16 3.38 -10.90
CA GLY A 299 4.36 2.44 -12.00
C GLY A 299 4.71 1.01 -11.54
N PHE A 300 5.47 0.86 -10.45
CA PHE A 300 5.73 -0.45 -9.85
C PHE A 300 4.45 -1.05 -9.24
N MET A 301 3.68 -0.25 -8.51
CA MET A 301 2.43 -0.70 -7.89
C MET A 301 1.39 -1.10 -8.95
N THR A 302 1.25 -0.32 -10.02
CA THR A 302 0.28 -0.62 -11.10
C THR A 302 0.74 -1.74 -12.02
N GLY A 303 2.04 -1.89 -12.26
CA GLY A 303 2.64 -2.91 -13.12
C GLY A 303 2.98 -4.19 -12.35
N ALA A 304 4.06 -4.17 -11.57
CA ALA A 304 4.62 -5.37 -10.92
C ALA A 304 3.72 -5.93 -9.81
N MET A 305 2.96 -5.07 -9.11
CA MET A 305 1.99 -5.48 -8.09
C MET A 305 0.56 -5.61 -8.66
N HIS A 306 0.39 -5.57 -9.98
CA HIS A 306 -0.90 -5.75 -10.68
C HIS A 306 -2.01 -4.78 -10.26
N GLY A 307 -1.64 -3.57 -9.87
CA GLY A 307 -2.57 -2.48 -9.56
C GLY A 307 -2.93 -2.33 -8.08
N ILE A 308 -3.42 -1.14 -7.75
CA ILE A 308 -3.95 -0.82 -6.42
C ILE A 308 -5.47 -0.80 -6.55
N THR A 309 -6.14 -1.87 -6.13
CA THR A 309 -7.60 -1.97 -6.17
C THR A 309 -8.11 -2.34 -4.80
N ILE A 310 -9.03 -1.54 -4.27
CA ILE A 310 -9.73 -1.85 -3.03
C ILE A 310 -10.94 -2.71 -3.35
N ARG A 311 -11.06 -3.87 -2.69
CA ARG A 311 -12.24 -4.76 -2.80
C ARG A 311 -13.11 -4.70 -1.54
N ASN A 312 -12.62 -4.04 -0.51
CA ASN A 312 -13.28 -3.90 0.78
C ASN A 312 -14.09 -2.61 0.81
N ILE A 313 -15.04 -2.52 1.73
CA ILE A 313 -15.92 -1.37 1.95
C ILE A 313 -15.42 -0.58 3.15
N GLY A 314 -15.43 0.75 3.04
CA GLY A 314 -15.15 1.70 4.09
C GLY A 314 -13.68 2.12 4.20
N ILE A 315 -13.50 3.36 4.67
CA ILE A 315 -12.19 4.03 4.74
C ILE A 315 -11.18 3.29 5.62
N THR A 316 -11.60 2.71 6.74
CA THR A 316 -10.71 1.98 7.67
C THR A 316 -10.00 0.80 6.97
N ARG A 317 -10.76 0.01 6.22
CA ARG A 317 -10.19 -1.10 5.45
C ARG A 317 -9.41 -0.63 4.23
N ALA A 318 -9.85 0.46 3.59
CA ALA A 318 -9.11 1.09 2.50
C ALA A 318 -7.75 1.59 3.00
N TRP A 319 -7.71 2.28 4.14
CA TRP A 319 -6.48 2.75 4.77
C TRP A 319 -5.50 1.60 5.04
N PHE A 320 -5.97 0.53 5.67
CA PHE A 320 -5.13 -0.64 5.90
C PHE A 320 -4.58 -1.26 4.60
N ASN A 321 -5.43 -1.46 3.59
CA ASN A 321 -5.01 -2.08 2.34
C ASN A 321 -4.04 -1.21 1.53
N ILE A 322 -4.24 0.11 1.52
CA ILE A 322 -3.34 1.06 0.85
C ILE A 322 -2.03 1.13 1.61
N GLY A 323 -2.07 1.27 2.95
CA GLY A 323 -0.87 1.25 3.77
C GLY A 323 -0.06 -0.03 3.65
N LEU A 324 -0.74 -1.19 3.60
CA LEU A 324 -0.09 -2.46 3.32
C LEU A 324 0.55 -2.49 1.91
N THR A 325 -0.06 -1.84 0.92
CA THR A 325 0.53 -1.72 -0.43
C THR A 325 1.81 -0.91 -0.39
N ASN A 326 1.79 0.24 0.30
CA ASN A 326 2.95 1.11 0.48
C ASN A 326 4.10 0.39 1.22
N LEU A 327 3.77 -0.32 2.29
CA LEU A 327 4.72 -1.14 3.05
C LEU A 327 5.35 -2.22 2.17
N ILE A 328 4.56 -2.94 1.39
CA ILE A 328 5.05 -4.02 0.52
C ILE A 328 5.89 -3.46 -0.63
N TYR A 329 5.53 -2.30 -1.17
CA TYR A 329 6.40 -1.60 -2.11
C TYR A 329 7.77 -1.35 -1.48
N ASN A 330 7.81 -0.87 -0.24
CA ASN A 330 9.07 -0.65 0.49
C ASN A 330 9.84 -1.97 0.71
N PHE A 331 9.17 -3.09 0.99
CA PHE A 331 9.83 -4.40 1.07
C PHE A 331 10.53 -4.78 -0.25
N CYS A 332 9.83 -4.62 -1.37
CA CYS A 332 10.39 -4.89 -2.70
C CYS A 332 11.54 -3.92 -3.04
N ARG A 333 11.39 -2.65 -2.67
CA ARG A 333 12.42 -1.64 -2.90
C ARG A 333 13.66 -1.87 -2.04
N TYR A 334 13.47 -2.27 -0.79
CA TYR A 334 14.52 -2.64 0.14
C TYR A 334 15.33 -3.84 -0.39
N GLU A 335 14.67 -4.91 -0.85
CA GLU A 335 15.34 -6.05 -1.50
C GLU A 335 16.23 -5.58 -2.66
N PHE A 336 15.68 -4.74 -3.52
CA PHE A 336 16.42 -4.19 -4.66
C PHE A 336 17.65 -3.39 -4.22
N LEU A 337 17.53 -2.53 -3.21
CA LEU A 337 18.63 -1.71 -2.70
C LEU A 337 19.73 -2.57 -2.06
N LYS A 338 19.35 -3.55 -1.24
CA LYS A 338 20.30 -4.51 -0.63
C LYS A 338 21.08 -5.28 -1.67
N ARG A 339 20.40 -5.80 -2.68
CA ARG A 339 21.05 -6.53 -3.79
C ARG A 339 22.01 -5.64 -4.57
N LYS A 340 21.64 -4.36 -4.81
CA LYS A 340 22.49 -3.41 -5.52
C LYS A 340 23.75 -3.04 -4.72
N SER A 341 23.68 -3.01 -3.40
CA SER A 341 24.83 -2.71 -2.53
C SER A 341 25.81 -3.88 -2.39
N THR A 342 25.39 -5.10 -2.77
CA THR A 342 26.19 -6.32 -2.65
C THR A 342 26.91 -6.66 -3.98
N CYS A 343 26.53 -6.03 -5.10
CA CYS A 343 27.18 -6.14 -6.42
C CYS A 343 28.16 -4.99 -6.64
#